data_4c6e266faed3975c6e2d92c630a89b9d
#
_entry.id   4c6e266faed3975c6e2d92c630a89b9d
#
_cell.length_a   1.000
_cell.length_b   1.000
_cell.length_c   1.000
_cell.angle_alpha   90.00
_cell.angle_beta   90.00
_cell.angle_gamma   90.00
#
_symmetry.space_group_name_H-M   'P 1'
#
loop_
_entity.id
_entity.type
_entity.pdbx_description
1 polymer ?
#
loop_
_entity_poly.entity_id
_entity_poly.type
_entity_poly.pdbx_seq_one_letter_code
_entity_poly.pdbx_strand_id
1 'polypeptide(L)'
;MAGYVYTNENCIGCNRCISVCPILTANQAVVVDGKPRIEVNHAQCINCGACFDACEHQAREYADDTEQFFADLQRGESISLLLAPAFLANYPREYEQILGGLRQMGAKRIISVSFGADITTWAYINYITKNQFTGGISQPCPAVVNYIEMYAPELLPKLMPVHSPMMCAAIYAKKYLHITDKLAFISPCIAKKNEISDPDTDGYVSYNVTFDHLMDYCRKHRISGPGVSDEIEYGLGSIYPMPGGLKENVYWFCGEDVFIRQIEGERHVYEFLDAYRKRVAEHKELPFMVDALNCAMGCIYGTGVEPEKTAGDDVLYELHKIREKSKKVKGPWARSATPKQRLAQLNRQFAQLEPADFTRRYTDRSKGNEIRVPEGQELEAVYSRLNKQTAMDRAIDCSACGYKTCLDMATAIYNGCNSENSCIHFIKNEAEERGRAAQAAAEESQQANVEIQRRSDLIAGIIEGLNSDFQELDSAIGQMAAGNSSNASESTAITDAMTGVTGFCQEMKQSFEAIPELLDPDLPQQ
;
A
#
# COMPACT_ATOMS: atom_id res chain seq x y z
N MET A 1 -13.65 0.27 11.54
CA MET A 1 -12.61 -0.44 12.31
C MET A 1 -11.50 0.52 12.62
N ALA A 2 -10.79 0.34 13.75
CA ALA A 2 -9.55 1.06 13.98
C ALA A 2 -8.54 0.63 12.90
N GLY A 3 -7.83 1.58 12.31
CA GLY A 3 -6.77 1.27 11.36
C GLY A 3 -5.52 0.82 12.09
N TYR A 4 -4.93 -0.27 11.63
CA TYR A 4 -3.70 -0.80 12.22
C TYR A 4 -2.48 -0.59 11.34
N VAL A 5 -2.67 -0.29 10.05
CA VAL A 5 -1.59 0.02 9.11
C VAL A 5 -1.65 1.50 8.75
N TYR A 6 -0.54 2.21 8.84
CA TYR A 6 -0.46 3.64 8.56
C TYR A 6 0.82 4.00 7.78
N THR A 7 0.90 5.24 7.32
CA THR A 7 2.02 5.76 6.53
C THR A 7 2.82 6.75 7.36
N ASN A 8 4.15 6.62 7.36
CA ASN A 8 5.07 7.59 7.97
C ASN A 8 5.64 8.58 6.93
N GLU A 9 6.55 9.46 7.35
CA GLU A 9 7.15 10.53 6.54
C GLU A 9 8.07 10.05 5.41
N ASN A 10 8.51 8.79 5.43
CA ASN A 10 9.38 8.22 4.39
C ASN A 10 8.65 7.94 3.07
N CYS A 11 7.33 8.16 3.02
CA CYS A 11 6.54 7.88 1.83
C CYS A 11 6.85 8.87 0.70
N ILE A 12 7.22 8.35 -0.46
CA ILE A 12 7.52 9.13 -1.68
C ILE A 12 6.43 9.03 -2.75
N GLY A 13 5.30 8.38 -2.47
CA GLY A 13 4.21 8.23 -3.44
C GLY A 13 4.50 7.27 -4.60
N CYS A 14 5.35 6.27 -4.43
CA CYS A 14 5.78 5.36 -5.51
C CYS A 14 4.70 4.38 -6.00
N ASN A 15 3.51 4.36 -5.43
CA ASN A 15 2.34 3.53 -5.79
C ASN A 15 2.51 2.01 -5.59
N ARG A 16 3.64 1.52 -5.07
CA ARG A 16 3.87 0.08 -4.90
C ARG A 16 2.86 -0.58 -3.95
N CYS A 17 2.46 0.12 -2.88
CA CYS A 17 1.43 -0.33 -1.97
C CYS A 17 0.03 -0.41 -2.61
N ILE A 18 -0.25 0.40 -3.64
CA ILE A 18 -1.47 0.30 -4.45
C ILE A 18 -1.43 -0.99 -5.27
N SER A 19 -0.29 -1.31 -5.91
CA SER A 19 -0.18 -2.46 -6.82
C SER A 19 -0.34 -3.83 -6.15
N VAL A 20 -0.10 -3.93 -4.85
CA VAL A 20 -0.28 -5.18 -4.08
C VAL A 20 -1.58 -5.21 -3.29
N CYS A 21 -2.31 -4.09 -3.22
CA CYS A 21 -3.54 -4.01 -2.45
C CYS A 21 -4.68 -4.75 -3.18
N PRO A 22 -5.35 -5.71 -2.55
CA PRO A 22 -6.52 -6.36 -3.16
C PRO A 22 -7.74 -5.44 -3.22
N ILE A 23 -7.74 -4.33 -2.47
CA ILE A 23 -8.85 -3.38 -2.42
C ILE A 23 -8.45 -2.10 -3.15
N LEU A 24 -9.12 -1.84 -4.26
CA LEU A 24 -8.82 -0.75 -5.19
C LEU A 24 -8.81 0.64 -4.52
N THR A 25 -9.61 0.83 -3.48
CA THR A 25 -9.84 2.14 -2.84
C THR A 25 -9.20 2.28 -1.45
N ALA A 26 -8.56 1.21 -0.93
CA ALA A 26 -8.01 1.21 0.43
C ALA A 26 -6.68 1.98 0.55
N ASN A 27 -5.89 2.07 -0.53
CA ASN A 27 -4.71 2.93 -0.58
C ASN A 27 -5.02 4.15 -1.46
N GLN A 28 -4.92 5.35 -0.88
CA GLN A 28 -5.31 6.61 -1.52
C GLN A 28 -4.08 7.46 -1.82
N ALA A 29 -3.94 7.89 -3.08
CA ALA A 29 -2.91 8.85 -3.46
C ALA A 29 -3.37 10.27 -3.08
N VAL A 30 -2.60 10.92 -2.23
CA VAL A 30 -2.86 12.27 -1.71
C VAL A 30 -1.62 13.15 -1.88
N VAL A 31 -1.81 14.45 -1.78
CA VAL A 31 -0.71 15.42 -1.73
C VAL A 31 -0.70 16.05 -0.34
N VAL A 32 0.38 15.87 0.39
CA VAL A 32 0.59 16.45 1.73
C VAL A 32 1.81 17.37 1.65
N ASP A 33 1.64 18.64 2.00
CA ASP A 33 2.70 19.67 1.93
C ASP A 33 3.41 19.71 0.57
N GLY A 34 2.64 19.59 -0.52
CA GLY A 34 3.14 19.61 -1.90
C GLY A 34 3.88 18.32 -2.36
N LYS A 35 3.94 17.28 -1.51
CA LYS A 35 4.58 16.00 -1.83
C LYS A 35 3.55 14.89 -2.05
N PRO A 36 3.75 14.01 -3.05
CA PRO A 36 2.89 12.86 -3.23
C PRO A 36 3.06 11.86 -2.08
N ARG A 37 1.96 11.32 -1.60
CA ARG A 37 1.93 10.35 -0.51
C ARG A 37 0.79 9.36 -0.71
N ILE A 38 0.94 8.13 -0.20
CA ILE A 38 -0.13 7.13 -0.22
C ILE A 38 -0.61 6.89 1.20
N GLU A 39 -1.83 7.27 1.49
CA GLU A 39 -2.46 7.04 2.80
C GLU A 39 -3.38 5.83 2.79
N VAL A 40 -3.62 5.25 3.98
CA VAL A 40 -4.53 4.11 4.13
C VAL A 40 -5.92 4.60 4.51
N ASN A 41 -6.92 4.25 3.72
CA ASN A 41 -8.32 4.40 4.11
C ASN A 41 -8.71 3.25 5.04
N HIS A 42 -8.67 3.50 6.33
CA HIS A 42 -8.93 2.50 7.36
C HIS A 42 -10.35 1.91 7.32
N ALA A 43 -11.32 2.66 6.82
CA ALA A 43 -12.70 2.16 6.68
C ALA A 43 -12.80 1.03 5.63
N GLN A 44 -11.94 1.06 4.63
CA GLN A 44 -11.94 0.11 3.51
C GLN A 44 -10.79 -0.92 3.59
N CYS A 45 -9.85 -0.74 4.51
CA CYS A 45 -8.70 -1.61 4.66
C CYS A 45 -9.07 -2.92 5.35
N ILE A 46 -8.71 -4.06 4.75
CA ILE A 46 -8.86 -5.40 5.35
C ILE A 46 -7.72 -5.77 6.30
N ASN A 47 -6.77 -4.89 6.51
CA ASN A 47 -5.58 -5.03 7.38
C ASN A 47 -4.71 -6.27 7.07
N CYS A 48 -4.62 -6.66 5.80
CA CYS A 48 -3.86 -7.84 5.37
C CYS A 48 -2.34 -7.70 5.48
N GLY A 49 -1.81 -6.46 5.51
CA GLY A 49 -0.37 -6.18 5.62
C GLY A 49 0.41 -6.20 4.31
N ALA A 50 -0.18 -6.60 3.16
CA ALA A 50 0.54 -6.68 1.89
C ALA A 50 1.27 -5.39 1.49
N CYS A 51 0.69 -4.23 1.81
CA CYS A 51 1.31 -2.93 1.56
C CYS A 51 2.50 -2.63 2.48
N PHE A 52 2.55 -3.23 3.67
CA PHE A 52 3.69 -3.18 4.59
C PHE A 52 4.85 -4.00 4.01
N ASP A 53 4.62 -5.27 3.68
CA ASP A 53 5.63 -6.17 3.11
C ASP A 53 6.22 -5.65 1.78
N ALA A 54 5.41 -4.95 0.97
CA ALA A 54 5.83 -4.43 -0.32
C ALA A 54 6.61 -3.11 -0.24
N CYS A 55 6.68 -2.44 0.92
CA CYS A 55 7.24 -1.09 1.02
C CYS A 55 8.75 -1.10 1.20
N GLU A 56 9.51 -0.88 0.12
CA GLU A 56 10.98 -0.78 0.15
C GLU A 56 11.51 0.50 0.82
N HIS A 57 10.62 1.49 1.04
CA HIS A 57 10.99 2.77 1.66
C HIS A 57 10.79 2.80 3.18
N GLN A 58 10.38 1.67 3.79
CA GLN A 58 10.03 1.61 5.21
C GLN A 58 9.02 2.70 5.62
N ALA A 59 8.12 3.03 4.68
CA ALA A 59 7.11 4.08 4.85
C ALA A 59 5.78 3.55 5.38
N ARG A 60 5.65 2.24 5.55
CA ARG A 60 4.47 1.60 6.14
C ARG A 60 4.81 1.07 7.52
N GLU A 61 3.95 1.36 8.46
CA GLU A 61 4.02 0.89 9.82
C GLU A 61 2.70 0.26 10.23
N TYR A 62 2.72 -0.51 11.31
CA TYR A 62 1.50 -1.07 11.90
C TYR A 62 1.52 -0.96 13.41
N ALA A 63 0.35 -0.92 14.01
CA ALA A 63 0.16 -0.92 15.45
C ALA A 63 -0.31 -2.31 15.92
N ASP A 64 0.37 -2.86 16.91
CA ASP A 64 -0.06 -4.03 17.66
C ASP A 64 -0.19 -3.71 19.18
N ASP A 65 -0.21 -4.71 20.02
CA ASP A 65 -0.35 -4.52 21.47
C ASP A 65 0.93 -4.80 22.25
N THR A 66 2.09 -4.87 21.57
CA THR A 66 3.36 -5.25 22.21
C THR A 66 3.74 -4.33 23.35
N GLU A 67 3.72 -3.02 23.15
CA GLU A 67 4.06 -2.04 24.21
C GLU A 67 3.08 -2.13 25.39
N GLN A 68 1.78 -2.24 25.10
CA GLN A 68 0.76 -2.38 26.13
C GLN A 68 0.90 -3.70 26.91
N PHE A 69 1.20 -4.79 26.21
CA PHE A 69 1.46 -6.10 26.82
C PHE A 69 2.62 -6.03 27.81
N PHE A 70 3.75 -5.44 27.44
CA PHE A 70 4.90 -5.32 28.33
C PHE A 70 4.63 -4.37 29.49
N ALA A 71 3.94 -3.26 29.24
CA ALA A 71 3.56 -2.32 30.30
C ALA A 71 2.63 -2.98 31.33
N ASP A 72 1.66 -3.77 30.89
CA ASP A 72 0.75 -4.49 31.78
C ASP A 72 1.46 -5.63 32.53
N LEU A 73 2.37 -6.34 31.88
CA LEU A 73 3.17 -7.38 32.50
C LEU A 73 4.06 -6.81 33.60
N GLN A 74 4.70 -5.65 33.37
CA GLN A 74 5.51 -4.94 34.37
C GLN A 74 4.70 -4.41 35.57
N ARG A 75 3.41 -4.08 35.35
CA ARG A 75 2.48 -3.71 36.41
C ARG A 75 1.96 -4.89 37.24
N GLY A 76 2.33 -6.12 36.86
CA GLY A 76 1.94 -7.34 37.56
C GLY A 76 0.58 -7.87 37.17
N GLU A 77 0.03 -7.46 36.01
CA GLU A 77 -1.18 -8.06 35.44
C GLU A 77 -0.97 -9.55 35.21
N SER A 78 -2.00 -10.34 35.49
CA SER A 78 -1.97 -11.78 35.27
C SER A 78 -2.19 -12.07 33.79
N ILE A 79 -1.12 -12.44 33.07
CA ILE A 79 -1.14 -12.67 31.62
C ILE A 79 -0.60 -14.06 31.31
N SER A 80 -1.35 -14.84 30.53
CA SER A 80 -0.91 -16.09 29.92
C SER A 80 -0.74 -15.95 28.42
N LEU A 81 0.21 -16.69 27.83
CA LEU A 81 0.59 -16.58 26.43
C LEU A 81 -0.12 -17.66 25.60
N LEU A 82 -0.72 -17.27 24.48
CA LEU A 82 -1.10 -18.17 23.39
C LEU A 82 0.03 -18.14 22.35
N LEU A 83 0.73 -19.23 22.17
CA LEU A 83 1.91 -19.29 21.32
C LEU A 83 1.58 -19.87 19.93
N ALA A 84 1.71 -19.06 18.88
CA ALA A 84 1.61 -19.56 17.52
C ALA A 84 2.75 -20.55 17.20
N PRO A 85 2.49 -21.70 16.57
CA PRO A 85 3.52 -22.70 16.27
C PRO A 85 4.60 -22.16 15.32
N ALA A 86 4.29 -21.16 14.51
CA ALA A 86 5.25 -20.46 13.67
C ALA A 86 6.41 -19.82 14.47
N PHE A 87 6.21 -19.48 15.75
CA PHE A 87 7.25 -18.87 16.58
C PHE A 87 8.45 -19.81 16.75
N LEU A 88 8.19 -21.09 17.01
CA LEU A 88 9.24 -22.09 17.18
C LEU A 88 10.04 -22.31 15.88
N ALA A 89 9.37 -22.27 14.74
CA ALA A 89 10.02 -22.43 13.44
C ALA A 89 10.86 -21.20 13.07
N ASN A 90 10.39 -19.99 13.41
CA ASN A 90 11.11 -18.75 13.16
C ASN A 90 12.31 -18.55 14.10
N TYR A 91 12.22 -19.01 15.35
CA TYR A 91 13.23 -18.77 16.40
C TYR A 91 13.68 -20.07 17.09
N PRO A 92 14.14 -21.10 16.33
CA PRO A 92 14.39 -22.44 16.86
C PRO A 92 15.49 -22.49 17.94
N ARG A 93 16.36 -21.49 17.99
CA ARG A 93 17.46 -21.39 18.96
C ARG A 93 17.17 -20.45 20.12
N GLU A 94 16.21 -19.54 19.95
CA GLU A 94 15.95 -18.41 20.86
C GLU A 94 14.65 -18.58 21.64
N TYR A 95 13.65 -19.30 21.07
CA TYR A 95 12.28 -19.30 21.57
C TYR A 95 12.19 -19.72 23.05
N GLU A 96 12.93 -20.73 23.49
CA GLU A 96 12.88 -21.18 24.88
C GLU A 96 13.40 -20.12 25.85
N GLN A 97 14.48 -19.43 25.49
CA GLN A 97 15.07 -18.37 26.29
C GLN A 97 14.18 -17.11 26.34
N ILE A 98 13.55 -16.75 25.21
CA ILE A 98 12.59 -15.64 25.16
C ILE A 98 11.37 -15.95 26.04
N LEU A 99 10.80 -17.14 25.91
CA LEU A 99 9.68 -17.57 26.76
C LEU A 99 10.07 -17.62 28.23
N GLY A 100 11.29 -18.06 28.55
CA GLY A 100 11.84 -18.02 29.91
C GLY A 100 11.97 -16.61 30.46
N GLY A 101 12.40 -15.66 29.64
CA GLY A 101 12.45 -14.24 29.99
C GLY A 101 11.06 -13.66 30.27
N LEU A 102 10.07 -13.96 29.43
CA LEU A 102 8.68 -13.56 29.66
C LEU A 102 8.09 -14.16 30.96
N ARG A 103 8.45 -15.42 31.27
CA ARG A 103 8.10 -16.06 32.55
C ARG A 103 8.71 -15.32 33.74
N GLN A 104 9.97 -14.93 33.65
CA GLN A 104 10.62 -14.13 34.72
C GLN A 104 9.98 -12.76 34.91
N MET A 105 9.44 -12.16 33.82
CA MET A 105 8.69 -10.91 33.89
C MET A 105 7.28 -11.09 34.46
N GLY A 106 6.79 -12.32 34.66
CA GLY A 106 5.51 -12.59 35.29
C GLY A 106 4.44 -13.26 34.40
N ALA A 107 4.76 -13.61 33.17
CA ALA A 107 3.85 -14.41 32.33
C ALA A 107 3.53 -15.75 33.02
N LYS A 108 2.24 -16.12 33.09
CA LYS A 108 1.77 -17.25 33.94
C LYS A 108 1.92 -18.59 33.23
N ARG A 109 1.30 -18.75 32.07
CA ARG A 109 1.29 -19.99 31.29
C ARG A 109 1.66 -19.75 29.85
N ILE A 110 2.14 -20.79 29.19
CA ILE A 110 2.44 -20.80 27.76
C ILE A 110 1.59 -21.90 27.14
N ILE A 111 0.62 -21.51 26.33
CA ILE A 111 -0.39 -22.41 25.75
C ILE A 111 -0.15 -22.46 24.25
N SER A 112 0.12 -23.66 23.73
CA SER A 112 0.34 -23.86 22.29
C SER A 112 -0.95 -23.74 21.50
N VAL A 113 -0.98 -22.86 20.49
CA VAL A 113 -2.09 -22.72 19.55
C VAL A 113 -2.19 -23.92 18.58
N SER A 114 -1.17 -24.78 18.53
CA SER A 114 -1.25 -26.05 17.80
C SER A 114 -2.40 -26.93 18.29
N PHE A 115 -2.65 -26.94 19.61
CA PHE A 115 -3.80 -27.66 20.18
C PHE A 115 -5.13 -27.03 19.76
N GLY A 116 -5.21 -25.70 19.69
CA GLY A 116 -6.37 -24.98 19.14
C GLY A 116 -6.62 -25.32 17.67
N ALA A 117 -5.55 -25.54 16.88
CA ALA A 117 -5.66 -25.96 15.49
C ALA A 117 -6.20 -27.39 15.35
N ASP A 118 -5.83 -28.30 16.25
CA ASP A 118 -6.40 -29.65 16.32
C ASP A 118 -7.92 -29.57 16.64
N ILE A 119 -8.35 -28.71 17.57
CA ILE A 119 -9.77 -28.44 17.85
C ILE A 119 -10.47 -27.89 16.60
N THR A 120 -9.87 -26.90 15.92
CA THR A 120 -10.42 -26.33 14.68
C THR A 120 -10.63 -27.41 13.60
N THR A 121 -9.62 -28.27 13.39
CA THR A 121 -9.71 -29.38 12.43
C THR A 121 -10.84 -30.35 12.81
N TRP A 122 -10.90 -30.73 14.08
CA TRP A 122 -11.97 -31.58 14.60
C TRP A 122 -13.36 -30.98 14.37
N ALA A 123 -13.53 -29.71 14.69
CA ALA A 123 -14.79 -29.01 14.53
C ALA A 123 -15.19 -28.87 13.05
N TYR A 124 -14.22 -28.58 12.14
CA TYR A 124 -14.45 -28.53 10.70
C TYR A 124 -14.97 -29.87 10.16
N ILE A 125 -14.25 -30.95 10.41
CA ILE A 125 -14.60 -32.26 9.89
C ILE A 125 -15.97 -32.70 10.42
N ASN A 126 -16.25 -32.49 11.71
CA ASN A 126 -17.53 -32.83 12.29
C ASN A 126 -18.66 -31.96 11.73
N TYR A 127 -18.46 -30.65 11.55
CA TYR A 127 -19.46 -29.76 10.96
C TYR A 127 -19.80 -30.17 9.52
N ILE A 128 -18.77 -30.38 8.69
CA ILE A 128 -18.91 -30.79 7.28
C ILE A 128 -19.67 -32.13 7.20
N THR A 129 -19.27 -33.12 8.00
CA THR A 129 -19.86 -34.45 7.96
C THR A 129 -21.30 -34.45 8.46
N LYS A 130 -21.57 -33.77 9.58
CA LYS A 130 -22.91 -33.73 10.20
C LYS A 130 -23.91 -32.97 9.33
N ASN A 131 -23.50 -31.89 8.69
CA ASN A 131 -24.39 -31.01 7.92
C ASN A 131 -24.33 -31.29 6.41
N GLN A 132 -23.55 -32.25 5.94
CA GLN A 132 -23.30 -32.50 4.52
C GLN A 132 -22.86 -31.21 3.80
N PHE A 133 -22.08 -30.40 4.50
CA PHE A 133 -21.69 -29.06 4.05
C PHE A 133 -20.55 -29.16 3.02
N THR A 134 -20.70 -28.53 1.86
CA THR A 134 -19.69 -28.52 0.79
C THR A 134 -19.24 -27.12 0.44
N GLY A 135 -18.00 -27.02 0.02
CA GLY A 135 -17.44 -25.73 -0.43
C GLY A 135 -17.19 -24.75 0.70
N GLY A 136 -17.02 -25.24 1.93
CA GLY A 136 -16.71 -24.38 3.08
C GLY A 136 -15.36 -23.69 2.93
N ILE A 137 -15.30 -22.38 3.15
CA ILE A 137 -14.07 -21.58 3.11
C ILE A 137 -13.48 -21.56 4.52
N SER A 138 -12.21 -21.93 4.66
CA SER A 138 -11.50 -21.86 5.93
C SER A 138 -11.35 -20.40 6.40
N GLN A 139 -11.40 -20.17 7.70
CA GLN A 139 -11.43 -18.84 8.30
C GLN A 139 -10.26 -18.50 9.27
N PRO A 140 -9.15 -19.27 9.35
CA PRO A 140 -8.06 -18.91 10.25
C PRO A 140 -7.39 -17.57 9.90
N CYS A 141 -7.53 -17.12 8.64
CA CYS A 141 -6.98 -15.87 8.14
C CYS A 141 -7.97 -14.70 8.30
N PRO A 142 -7.73 -13.75 9.24
CA PRO A 142 -8.66 -12.61 9.43
C PRO A 142 -8.78 -11.71 8.20
N ALA A 143 -7.74 -11.61 7.37
CA ALA A 143 -7.80 -10.81 6.15
C ALA A 143 -8.80 -11.39 5.14
N VAL A 144 -8.85 -12.72 5.00
CA VAL A 144 -9.84 -13.43 4.16
C VAL A 144 -11.26 -13.21 4.72
N VAL A 145 -11.44 -13.32 6.04
CA VAL A 145 -12.73 -13.05 6.69
C VAL A 145 -13.17 -11.61 6.46
N ASN A 146 -12.28 -10.63 6.72
CA ASN A 146 -12.57 -9.22 6.49
C ASN A 146 -12.97 -8.94 5.04
N TYR A 147 -12.27 -9.56 4.08
CA TYR A 147 -12.62 -9.42 2.66
C TYR A 147 -14.04 -9.93 2.38
N ILE A 148 -14.37 -11.10 2.87
CA ILE A 148 -15.71 -11.69 2.64
C ILE A 148 -16.79 -10.83 3.28
N GLU A 149 -16.61 -10.41 4.54
CA GLU A 149 -17.58 -9.57 5.24
C GLU A 149 -17.75 -8.17 4.62
N MET A 150 -16.71 -7.60 4.02
CA MET A 150 -16.72 -6.24 3.50
C MET A 150 -16.99 -6.16 1.99
N TYR A 151 -16.58 -7.16 1.21
CA TYR A 151 -16.57 -7.07 -0.26
C TYR A 151 -17.21 -8.27 -0.99
N ALA A 152 -17.48 -9.36 -0.27
CA ALA A 152 -18.07 -10.57 -0.86
C ALA A 152 -19.10 -11.24 0.08
N PRO A 153 -20.10 -10.48 0.59
CA PRO A 153 -21.03 -10.98 1.61
C PRO A 153 -21.85 -12.20 1.16
N GLU A 154 -21.96 -12.44 -0.15
CA GLU A 154 -22.59 -13.63 -0.71
C GLU A 154 -21.86 -14.93 -0.32
N LEU A 155 -20.57 -14.83 0.07
CA LEU A 155 -19.78 -15.95 0.56
C LEU A 155 -19.87 -16.17 2.07
N LEU A 156 -20.53 -15.31 2.85
CA LEU A 156 -20.72 -15.49 4.30
C LEU A 156 -21.31 -16.87 4.65
N PRO A 157 -22.34 -17.39 3.94
CA PRO A 157 -22.86 -18.72 4.21
C PRO A 157 -21.88 -19.86 3.91
N LYS A 158 -20.76 -19.58 3.23
CA LYS A 158 -19.71 -20.54 2.92
C LYS A 158 -18.51 -20.45 3.87
N LEU A 159 -18.37 -19.41 4.68
CA LEU A 159 -17.36 -19.41 5.73
C LEU A 159 -17.65 -20.53 6.73
N MET A 160 -16.61 -21.28 7.09
CA MET A 160 -16.74 -22.34 8.10
C MET A 160 -17.11 -21.71 9.44
N PRO A 161 -18.25 -22.08 10.04
CA PRO A 161 -18.74 -21.48 11.28
C PRO A 161 -18.03 -22.06 12.51
N VAL A 162 -16.72 -21.97 12.51
CA VAL A 162 -15.83 -22.47 13.58
C VAL A 162 -14.80 -21.38 13.89
N HIS A 163 -14.44 -21.22 15.15
CA HIS A 163 -13.39 -20.30 15.54
C HIS A 163 -11.99 -20.69 15.02
N SER A 164 -11.13 -19.72 14.84
CA SER A 164 -9.74 -19.93 14.43
C SER A 164 -8.95 -20.73 15.49
N PRO A 165 -7.79 -21.31 15.12
CA PRO A 165 -6.90 -21.97 16.07
C PRO A 165 -6.59 -21.14 17.32
N MET A 166 -6.32 -19.83 17.16
CA MET A 166 -6.10 -18.92 18.27
C MET A 166 -7.31 -18.85 19.20
N MET A 167 -8.50 -18.65 18.63
CA MET A 167 -9.72 -18.54 19.41
C MET A 167 -10.12 -19.88 20.03
N CYS A 168 -9.94 -21.01 19.32
CA CYS A 168 -10.18 -22.34 19.89
C CYS A 168 -9.27 -22.60 21.10
N ALA A 169 -7.99 -22.21 21.04
CA ALA A 169 -7.09 -22.30 22.19
C ALA A 169 -7.54 -21.37 23.34
N ALA A 170 -7.97 -20.15 23.04
CA ALA A 170 -8.46 -19.19 24.03
C ALA A 170 -9.75 -19.69 24.72
N ILE A 171 -10.71 -20.19 23.97
CA ILE A 171 -11.96 -20.77 24.49
C ILE A 171 -11.65 -21.97 25.37
N TYR A 172 -10.77 -22.86 24.92
CA TYR A 172 -10.33 -24.00 25.71
C TYR A 172 -9.67 -23.56 27.02
N ALA A 173 -8.75 -22.58 26.96
CA ALA A 173 -8.09 -22.04 28.14
C ALA A 173 -9.11 -21.44 29.15
N LYS A 174 -10.08 -20.67 28.66
CA LYS A 174 -11.07 -19.98 29.50
C LYS A 174 -12.14 -20.92 30.05
N LYS A 175 -12.79 -21.72 29.19
CA LYS A 175 -13.95 -22.54 29.54
C LYS A 175 -13.58 -23.88 30.16
N TYR A 176 -12.50 -24.52 29.69
CA TYR A 176 -12.16 -25.89 30.07
C TYR A 176 -10.97 -25.96 31.06
N LEU A 177 -9.99 -25.04 30.94
CA LEU A 177 -8.90 -24.94 31.91
C LEU A 177 -9.15 -23.89 33.01
N HIS A 178 -10.26 -23.15 32.92
CA HIS A 178 -10.66 -22.10 33.88
C HIS A 178 -9.58 -21.05 34.13
N ILE A 179 -8.77 -20.72 33.11
CA ILE A 179 -7.74 -19.68 33.18
C ILE A 179 -8.41 -18.32 33.20
N THR A 180 -8.22 -17.56 34.27
CA THR A 180 -8.76 -16.21 34.45
C THR A 180 -7.87 -15.11 33.91
N ASP A 181 -6.57 -15.41 33.67
CA ASP A 181 -5.58 -14.48 33.17
C ASP A 181 -6.01 -13.80 31.87
N LYS A 182 -5.55 -12.57 31.63
CA LYS A 182 -5.58 -11.99 30.27
C LYS A 182 -4.78 -12.90 29.32
N LEU A 183 -5.20 -13.03 28.08
CA LEU A 183 -4.50 -13.84 27.09
C LEU A 183 -3.80 -12.95 26.07
N ALA A 184 -2.50 -13.19 25.85
CA ALA A 184 -1.70 -12.52 24.85
C ALA A 184 -1.34 -13.50 23.73
N PHE A 185 -1.73 -13.20 22.50
CA PHE A 185 -1.37 -14.02 21.35
C PHE A 185 -0.02 -13.58 20.78
N ILE A 186 0.98 -14.45 20.88
CA ILE A 186 2.27 -14.28 20.22
C ILE A 186 2.10 -14.71 18.76
N SER A 187 2.11 -13.75 17.85
CA SER A 187 1.46 -13.80 16.55
C SER A 187 2.39 -13.52 15.38
N PRO A 188 2.31 -14.27 14.27
CA PRO A 188 2.98 -13.90 13.02
C PRO A 188 2.18 -12.90 12.17
N CYS A 189 1.09 -12.31 12.70
CA CYS A 189 0.08 -11.67 11.84
C CYS A 189 -0.50 -10.40 12.45
N ILE A 190 -0.44 -9.28 11.71
CA ILE A 190 -1.04 -8.00 12.12
C ILE A 190 -2.57 -8.05 12.08
N ALA A 191 -3.17 -8.78 11.12
CA ALA A 191 -4.61 -8.88 10.97
C ALA A 191 -5.31 -9.62 12.13
N LYS A 192 -4.59 -10.36 12.97
CA LYS A 192 -5.14 -11.02 14.16
C LYS A 192 -5.73 -10.03 15.16
N LYS A 193 -5.26 -8.80 15.16
CA LYS A 193 -5.85 -7.73 15.97
C LYS A 193 -7.32 -7.46 15.60
N ASN A 194 -7.71 -7.63 14.32
CA ASN A 194 -9.11 -7.53 13.90
C ASN A 194 -9.96 -8.64 14.51
N GLU A 195 -9.49 -9.88 14.47
CA GLU A 195 -10.20 -11.01 15.07
C GLU A 195 -10.34 -10.86 16.58
N ILE A 196 -9.30 -10.39 17.26
CA ILE A 196 -9.31 -10.13 18.72
C ILE A 196 -10.32 -9.05 19.07
N SER A 197 -10.46 -8.02 18.23
CA SER A 197 -11.37 -6.89 18.43
C SER A 197 -12.80 -7.14 17.90
N ASP A 198 -13.04 -8.31 17.29
CA ASP A 198 -14.34 -8.68 16.75
C ASP A 198 -15.32 -8.98 17.91
N PRO A 199 -16.48 -8.32 17.97
CA PRO A 199 -17.48 -8.59 19.00
C PRO A 199 -17.94 -10.06 19.08
N ASP A 200 -17.90 -10.77 17.95
CA ASP A 200 -18.28 -12.19 17.88
C ASP A 200 -17.24 -13.15 18.47
N THR A 201 -16.13 -12.63 19.06
CA THR A 201 -15.06 -13.42 19.69
C THR A 201 -15.05 -13.33 21.23
N ASP A 202 -16.07 -12.73 21.84
CA ASP A 202 -16.27 -12.62 23.29
C ASP A 202 -15.11 -11.98 24.08
N GLY A 203 -14.14 -11.35 23.40
CA GLY A 203 -13.01 -10.67 24.03
C GLY A 203 -12.07 -11.59 24.82
N TYR A 204 -12.01 -12.88 24.52
CA TYR A 204 -11.16 -13.84 25.24
C TYR A 204 -9.69 -13.55 25.13
N VAL A 205 -9.21 -12.94 24.03
CA VAL A 205 -7.82 -12.55 23.83
C VAL A 205 -7.69 -11.04 24.00
N SER A 206 -6.70 -10.61 24.74
CA SER A 206 -6.51 -9.18 25.11
C SER A 206 -5.45 -8.49 24.27
N TYR A 207 -4.42 -9.21 23.81
CA TYR A 207 -3.27 -8.63 23.12
C TYR A 207 -2.90 -9.43 21.86
N ASN A 208 -2.63 -8.71 20.77
CA ASN A 208 -1.91 -9.23 19.60
C ASN A 208 -0.47 -8.75 19.68
N VAL A 209 0.46 -9.65 19.99
CA VAL A 209 1.89 -9.36 20.13
C VAL A 209 2.59 -9.98 18.94
N THR A 210 3.03 -9.17 17.98
CA THR A 210 3.65 -9.68 16.75
C THR A 210 5.08 -10.15 17.01
N PHE A 211 5.56 -11.09 16.19
CA PHE A 211 6.92 -11.63 16.35
C PHE A 211 7.98 -10.54 16.19
N ASP A 212 7.83 -9.70 15.17
CA ASP A 212 8.75 -8.61 14.87
C ASP A 212 8.89 -7.67 16.07
N HIS A 213 7.79 -7.08 16.54
CA HIS A 213 7.81 -6.16 17.67
C HIS A 213 8.21 -6.85 18.99
N LEU A 214 7.79 -8.09 19.21
CA LEU A 214 8.22 -8.88 20.37
C LEU A 214 9.74 -9.04 20.41
N MET A 215 10.32 -9.47 19.29
CA MET A 215 11.76 -9.75 19.22
C MET A 215 12.58 -8.46 19.28
N ASP A 216 12.12 -7.38 18.64
CA ASP A 216 12.75 -6.07 18.78
C ASP A 216 12.75 -5.60 20.25
N TYR A 217 11.60 -5.67 20.92
CA TYR A 217 11.48 -5.32 22.32
C TYR A 217 12.40 -6.18 23.20
N CYS A 218 12.39 -7.51 22.99
CA CYS A 218 13.22 -8.43 23.78
C CYS A 218 14.72 -8.17 23.59
N ARG A 219 15.18 -7.90 22.38
CA ARG A 219 16.58 -7.57 22.08
C ARG A 219 16.97 -6.23 22.73
N LYS A 220 16.15 -5.21 22.55
CA LYS A 220 16.37 -3.86 23.11
C LYS A 220 16.47 -3.88 24.63
N HIS A 221 15.62 -4.64 25.28
CA HIS A 221 15.57 -4.74 26.75
C HIS A 221 16.33 -5.94 27.32
N ARG A 222 17.02 -6.74 26.47
CA ARG A 222 17.81 -7.92 26.85
C ARG A 222 16.99 -8.94 27.65
N ILE A 223 15.76 -9.18 27.23
CA ILE A 223 14.86 -10.13 27.85
C ILE A 223 15.28 -11.54 27.43
N SER A 224 15.72 -12.33 28.40
CA SER A 224 16.10 -13.74 28.22
C SER A 224 16.07 -14.43 29.59
N GLY A 225 15.76 -15.72 29.61
CA GLY A 225 15.67 -16.48 30.85
C GLY A 225 15.97 -17.97 30.65
N PRO A 226 15.86 -18.78 31.74
CA PRO A 226 15.97 -20.23 31.63
C PRO A 226 14.97 -20.79 30.64
N GLY A 227 15.39 -21.72 29.79
CA GLY A 227 14.52 -22.32 28.78
C GLY A 227 13.27 -22.95 29.38
N VAL A 228 12.13 -22.67 28.76
CA VAL A 228 10.83 -23.26 29.10
C VAL A 228 10.16 -23.79 27.85
N SER A 229 9.37 -24.86 27.99
CA SER A 229 8.57 -25.44 26.92
C SER A 229 7.09 -25.10 27.09
N ASP A 230 6.31 -25.37 26.06
CA ASP A 230 4.86 -25.24 26.09
C ASP A 230 4.21 -26.18 27.09
N GLU A 231 3.09 -25.76 27.63
CA GLU A 231 2.31 -26.58 28.58
C GLU A 231 1.32 -27.53 27.89
N ILE A 232 1.07 -27.34 26.59
CA ILE A 232 0.13 -28.17 25.80
C ILE A 232 0.87 -29.01 24.76
N GLU A 233 0.52 -30.28 24.72
CA GLU A 233 1.10 -31.23 23.76
C GLU A 233 0.81 -30.85 22.30
N TYR A 234 1.81 -31.00 21.44
CA TYR A 234 1.68 -30.74 20.02
C TYR A 234 0.94 -31.86 19.28
N GLY A 235 -0.09 -31.48 18.53
CA GLY A 235 -0.70 -32.28 17.49
C GLY A 235 -0.23 -31.87 16.09
N LEU A 236 -0.90 -32.39 15.06
CA LEU A 236 -0.63 -32.02 13.67
C LEU A 236 -1.02 -30.56 13.36
N GLY A 237 -1.82 -29.93 14.23
CA GLY A 237 -2.13 -28.48 14.18
C GLY A 237 -0.90 -27.58 14.17
N SER A 238 0.27 -28.08 14.60
CA SER A 238 1.54 -27.34 14.53
C SER A 238 1.93 -26.91 13.11
N ILE A 239 1.42 -27.54 12.06
CA ILE A 239 1.74 -27.21 10.66
C ILE A 239 0.73 -26.25 9.99
N TYR A 240 -0.31 -25.83 10.69
CA TYR A 240 -1.27 -24.85 10.14
C TYR A 240 -0.63 -23.59 9.53
N PRO A 241 0.51 -23.09 10.06
CA PRO A 241 1.17 -21.92 9.48
C PRO A 241 1.75 -22.10 8.09
N MET A 242 1.98 -23.34 7.62
CA MET A 242 2.52 -23.57 6.28
C MET A 242 1.42 -23.53 5.21
N PRO A 243 1.77 -23.22 3.94
CA PRO A 243 0.85 -23.39 2.82
C PRO A 243 0.31 -24.80 2.74
N GLY A 244 -1.02 -24.96 2.68
CA GLY A 244 -1.67 -26.26 2.69
C GLY A 244 -1.61 -27.01 4.03
N GLY A 245 -1.21 -26.36 5.12
CA GLY A 245 -1.13 -27.00 6.44
C GLY A 245 -2.48 -27.51 6.94
N LEU A 246 -3.55 -26.75 6.72
CA LEU A 246 -4.91 -27.21 7.00
C LEU A 246 -5.31 -28.37 6.07
N LYS A 247 -5.02 -28.30 4.79
CA LYS A 247 -5.27 -29.37 3.82
C LYS A 247 -4.61 -30.68 4.26
N GLU A 248 -3.34 -30.63 4.70
CA GLU A 248 -2.63 -31.82 5.21
C GLU A 248 -3.30 -32.38 6.47
N ASN A 249 -3.76 -31.51 7.38
CA ASN A 249 -4.52 -31.92 8.55
C ASN A 249 -5.81 -32.65 8.16
N VAL A 250 -6.57 -32.13 7.21
CA VAL A 250 -7.82 -32.78 6.77
C VAL A 250 -7.52 -34.09 6.08
N TYR A 251 -6.52 -34.16 5.21
CA TYR A 251 -6.10 -35.44 4.58
C TYR A 251 -5.65 -36.49 5.58
N TRP A 252 -5.00 -36.08 6.66
CA TRP A 252 -4.59 -37.01 7.73
C TRP A 252 -5.76 -37.74 8.37
N PHE A 253 -6.90 -37.06 8.51
CA PHE A 253 -8.09 -37.58 9.18
C PHE A 253 -9.20 -38.08 8.23
N CYS A 254 -9.29 -37.57 7.01
CA CYS A 254 -10.33 -37.91 6.05
C CYS A 254 -9.82 -38.78 4.88
N GLY A 255 -8.50 -38.81 4.63
CA GLY A 255 -7.91 -39.41 3.43
C GLY A 255 -7.76 -38.39 2.29
N GLU A 256 -7.05 -38.79 1.24
CA GLU A 256 -6.74 -37.93 0.09
C GLU A 256 -7.83 -37.96 -1.01
N ASP A 257 -8.87 -38.77 -0.83
CA ASP A 257 -9.98 -38.87 -1.79
C ASP A 257 -10.90 -37.64 -1.77
N VAL A 258 -10.78 -36.77 -0.76
CA VAL A 258 -11.55 -35.52 -0.68
C VAL A 258 -10.84 -34.39 -1.43
N PHE A 259 -11.56 -33.66 -2.26
CA PHE A 259 -10.99 -32.53 -2.99
C PHE A 259 -10.96 -31.27 -2.12
N ILE A 260 -9.74 -30.82 -1.76
CA ILE A 260 -9.53 -29.54 -1.05
C ILE A 260 -8.89 -28.55 -2.01
N ARG A 261 -9.54 -27.43 -2.24
CA ARG A 261 -8.99 -26.33 -3.03
C ARG A 261 -8.13 -25.45 -2.13
N GLN A 262 -6.83 -25.58 -2.27
CA GLN A 262 -5.83 -24.75 -1.60
C GLN A 262 -5.54 -23.50 -2.43
N ILE A 263 -5.49 -22.33 -1.77
CA ILE A 263 -5.17 -21.04 -2.40
C ILE A 263 -4.50 -20.09 -1.41
N GLU A 264 -3.33 -19.56 -1.76
CA GLU A 264 -2.57 -18.62 -0.97
C GLU A 264 -2.11 -17.43 -1.82
N GLY A 265 -1.80 -16.32 -1.14
CA GLY A 265 -1.23 -15.11 -1.70
C GLY A 265 -2.25 -14.03 -1.97
N GLU A 266 -1.91 -12.80 -1.60
CA GLU A 266 -2.73 -11.60 -1.71
C GLU A 266 -3.16 -11.27 -3.14
N ARG A 267 -2.39 -11.76 -4.14
CA ARG A 267 -2.72 -11.60 -5.57
C ARG A 267 -3.69 -12.64 -6.11
N HIS A 268 -3.82 -13.76 -5.42
CA HIS A 268 -4.54 -14.92 -5.94
C HIS A 268 -5.81 -15.23 -5.16
N VAL A 269 -5.76 -15.12 -3.82
CA VAL A 269 -6.88 -15.53 -2.98
C VAL A 269 -8.13 -14.69 -3.24
N TYR A 270 -7.99 -13.38 -3.43
CA TYR A 270 -9.15 -12.50 -3.62
C TYR A 270 -9.76 -12.63 -5.02
N GLU A 271 -8.93 -12.76 -6.05
CA GLU A 271 -9.39 -13.08 -7.42
C GLU A 271 -10.11 -14.43 -7.47
N PHE A 272 -9.57 -15.41 -6.74
CA PHE A 272 -10.21 -16.70 -6.59
C PHE A 272 -11.57 -16.57 -5.88
N LEU A 273 -11.66 -15.81 -4.78
CA LEU A 273 -12.91 -15.61 -4.06
C LEU A 273 -13.97 -14.92 -4.93
N ASP A 274 -13.58 -13.97 -5.77
CA ASP A 274 -14.48 -13.34 -6.75
C ASP A 274 -14.98 -14.31 -7.83
N ALA A 275 -14.14 -15.22 -8.28
CA ALA A 275 -14.56 -16.31 -9.18
C ALA A 275 -15.41 -17.35 -8.44
N TYR A 276 -15.07 -17.62 -7.17
CA TYR A 276 -15.74 -18.62 -6.37
C TYR A 276 -17.19 -18.22 -6.01
N ARG A 277 -17.44 -16.93 -5.72
CA ARG A 277 -18.81 -16.45 -5.50
C ARG A 277 -19.72 -16.68 -6.71
N LYS A 278 -19.20 -16.50 -7.93
CA LYS A 278 -19.91 -16.79 -9.17
C LYS A 278 -20.21 -18.29 -9.29
N ARG A 279 -19.20 -19.14 -8.98
CA ARG A 279 -19.35 -20.60 -8.97
C ARG A 279 -20.43 -21.07 -8.00
N VAL A 280 -20.48 -20.47 -6.80
CA VAL A 280 -21.51 -20.76 -5.78
C VAL A 280 -22.90 -20.32 -6.28
N ALA A 281 -23.02 -19.11 -6.84
CA ALA A 281 -24.27 -18.58 -7.38
C ALA A 281 -24.80 -19.40 -8.57
N GLU A 282 -23.92 -19.95 -9.37
CA GLU A 282 -24.25 -20.81 -10.52
C GLU A 282 -24.50 -22.28 -10.12
N HIS A 283 -24.50 -22.60 -8.82
CA HIS A 283 -24.70 -23.96 -8.30
C HIS A 283 -23.78 -25.03 -8.90
N LYS A 284 -22.55 -24.65 -9.30
CA LYS A 284 -21.53 -25.57 -9.80
C LYS A 284 -20.99 -26.46 -8.69
N GLU A 285 -20.40 -27.60 -9.06
CA GLU A 285 -19.75 -28.51 -8.12
C GLU A 285 -18.70 -27.76 -7.27
N LEU A 286 -18.72 -27.98 -5.96
CA LEU A 286 -17.87 -27.35 -4.97
C LEU A 286 -16.88 -28.35 -4.37
N PRO A 287 -15.68 -27.92 -3.94
CA PRO A 287 -14.74 -28.80 -3.25
C PRO A 287 -15.30 -29.23 -1.88
N PHE A 288 -14.66 -30.21 -1.25
CA PHE A 288 -14.93 -30.56 0.14
C PHE A 288 -14.77 -29.32 1.04
N MET A 289 -13.65 -28.59 0.85
CA MET A 289 -13.44 -27.26 1.44
C MET A 289 -12.42 -26.46 0.64
N VAL A 290 -12.36 -25.16 0.90
CA VAL A 290 -11.35 -24.23 0.43
C VAL A 290 -10.41 -23.89 1.58
N ASP A 291 -9.12 -24.18 1.42
CA ASP A 291 -8.05 -23.77 2.31
C ASP A 291 -7.46 -22.44 1.79
N ALA A 292 -7.82 -21.32 2.42
CA ALA A 292 -7.53 -19.97 1.94
C ALA A 292 -6.67 -19.18 2.92
N LEU A 293 -5.52 -18.67 2.45
CA LEU A 293 -4.62 -17.81 3.21
C LEU A 293 -4.24 -16.56 2.42
N ASN A 294 -4.12 -15.41 3.10
CA ASN A 294 -3.64 -14.17 2.47
C ASN A 294 -2.14 -14.22 2.15
N CYS A 295 -1.31 -14.73 3.08
CA CYS A 295 0.14 -14.71 2.91
C CYS A 295 0.59 -15.81 1.96
N ALA A 296 1.36 -15.47 0.91
CA ALA A 296 1.74 -16.37 -0.17
C ALA A 296 2.56 -17.59 0.30
N MET A 297 3.40 -17.40 1.29
CA MET A 297 4.22 -18.48 1.87
C MET A 297 3.67 -19.00 3.21
N GLY A 298 2.37 -18.77 3.49
CA GLY A 298 1.74 -19.13 4.75
C GLY A 298 2.06 -18.19 5.91
N CYS A 299 1.45 -18.47 7.07
CA CYS A 299 1.61 -17.65 8.27
C CYS A 299 3.02 -17.73 8.89
N ILE A 300 3.87 -18.69 8.49
CA ILE A 300 5.27 -18.75 8.92
C ILE A 300 6.06 -17.52 8.45
N TYR A 301 5.65 -16.90 7.37
CA TYR A 301 6.16 -15.66 6.82
C TYR A 301 5.05 -14.60 6.79
N GLY A 302 4.26 -14.56 7.86
CA GLY A 302 3.17 -13.61 7.99
C GLY A 302 3.67 -12.18 8.20
N THR A 303 2.80 -11.21 7.97
CA THR A 303 3.10 -9.76 8.00
C THR A 303 3.53 -9.21 9.38
N GLY A 304 3.50 -10.01 10.44
CA GLY A 304 4.04 -9.71 11.76
C GLY A 304 5.34 -10.44 12.08
N VAL A 305 6.04 -10.95 11.05
CA VAL A 305 7.36 -11.62 11.14
C VAL A 305 8.41 -10.66 10.61
N GLU A 306 9.62 -10.70 11.17
CA GLU A 306 10.76 -9.90 10.70
C GLU A 306 11.03 -10.16 9.20
N PRO A 307 11.14 -9.10 8.35
CA PRO A 307 11.30 -9.26 6.90
C PRO A 307 12.50 -10.12 6.48
N GLU A 308 13.59 -10.10 7.27
CA GLU A 308 14.82 -10.87 7.00
C GLU A 308 14.58 -12.38 7.05
N LYS A 309 13.57 -12.84 7.78
CA LYS A 309 13.20 -14.26 7.85
C LYS A 309 12.67 -14.82 6.53
N THR A 310 12.16 -13.95 5.67
CA THR A 310 11.60 -14.33 4.37
C THR A 310 12.67 -14.56 3.29
N ALA A 311 13.93 -14.21 3.57
CA ALA A 311 15.02 -14.28 2.61
C ALA A 311 15.51 -15.70 2.29
N GLY A 312 15.01 -16.72 3.02
CA GLY A 312 15.41 -18.11 2.81
C GLY A 312 14.37 -19.12 3.31
N ASP A 313 14.63 -20.41 3.09
CA ASP A 313 13.70 -21.50 3.42
C ASP A 313 13.93 -22.10 4.81
N ASP A 314 14.83 -21.56 5.63
CA ASP A 314 15.21 -22.16 6.92
C ASP A 314 14.02 -22.39 7.84
N VAL A 315 13.10 -21.43 7.89
CA VAL A 315 11.87 -21.52 8.70
C VAL A 315 10.98 -22.68 8.25
N LEU A 316 10.90 -22.90 6.94
CA LEU A 316 10.13 -24.02 6.37
C LEU A 316 10.75 -25.37 6.73
N TYR A 317 12.09 -25.47 6.70
CA TYR A 317 12.80 -26.69 7.15
C TYR A 317 12.59 -26.95 8.65
N GLU A 318 12.63 -25.94 9.49
CA GLU A 318 12.34 -26.08 10.92
C GLU A 318 10.89 -26.53 11.15
N LEU A 319 9.94 -25.95 10.44
CA LEU A 319 8.53 -26.38 10.53
C LEU A 319 8.36 -27.83 10.04
N HIS A 320 9.10 -28.26 9.02
CA HIS A 320 9.11 -29.66 8.59
C HIS A 320 9.61 -30.60 9.69
N LYS A 321 10.64 -30.23 10.46
CA LYS A 321 11.09 -31.00 11.63
C LYS A 321 10.01 -31.10 12.69
N ILE A 322 9.31 -30.00 12.98
CA ILE A 322 8.18 -29.96 13.91
C ILE A 322 7.06 -30.91 13.42
N ARG A 323 6.72 -30.87 12.12
CA ARG A 323 5.76 -31.78 11.48
C ARG A 323 6.12 -33.26 11.70
N GLU A 324 7.36 -33.64 11.43
CA GLU A 324 7.82 -35.03 11.61
C GLU A 324 7.76 -35.43 13.09
N LYS A 325 8.11 -34.53 14.01
CA LYS A 325 7.98 -34.77 15.45
C LYS A 325 6.49 -34.94 15.84
N SER A 326 5.59 -34.07 15.35
CA SER A 326 4.15 -34.15 15.64
C SER A 326 3.51 -35.47 15.18
N LYS A 327 3.92 -35.99 14.02
CA LYS A 327 3.48 -37.29 13.52
C LYS A 327 3.98 -38.47 14.34
N LYS A 328 5.06 -38.30 15.11
CA LYS A 328 5.65 -39.37 15.94
C LYS A 328 5.12 -39.40 17.38
N VAL A 329 4.65 -38.30 17.90
CA VAL A 329 4.25 -38.14 19.32
C VAL A 329 3.20 -39.18 19.75
N LYS A 330 2.29 -39.61 18.86
CA LYS A 330 1.24 -40.61 19.15
C LYS A 330 1.68 -42.06 18.95
N GLY A 331 2.98 -42.34 18.84
CA GLY A 331 3.58 -43.68 18.73
C GLY A 331 3.62 -44.25 17.30
N PRO A 332 4.35 -45.38 17.09
CA PRO A 332 4.55 -45.96 15.77
C PRO A 332 3.26 -46.38 15.04
N TRP A 333 2.21 -46.77 15.79
CA TRP A 333 0.93 -47.19 15.25
C TRP A 333 0.14 -46.02 14.62
N ALA A 334 0.38 -44.78 15.05
CA ALA A 334 -0.31 -43.59 14.49
C ALA A 334 -0.03 -43.43 12.98
N ARG A 335 1.16 -43.85 12.52
CA ARG A 335 1.51 -43.83 11.08
C ARG A 335 0.83 -44.96 10.29
N SER A 336 0.62 -46.11 10.90
CA SER A 336 -0.04 -47.28 10.27
C SER A 336 -1.58 -47.23 10.38
N ALA A 337 -2.14 -46.34 11.22
CA ALA A 337 -3.57 -46.17 11.36
C ALA A 337 -4.21 -45.63 10.08
N THR A 338 -5.41 -46.09 9.75
CA THR A 338 -6.20 -45.52 8.65
C THR A 338 -6.74 -44.13 9.01
N PRO A 339 -7.07 -43.27 8.03
CA PRO A 339 -7.72 -41.97 8.30
C PRO A 339 -8.92 -42.10 9.23
N LYS A 340 -9.80 -43.10 9.00
CA LYS A 340 -10.98 -43.36 9.84
C LYS A 340 -10.61 -43.65 11.30
N GLN A 341 -9.53 -44.40 11.54
CA GLN A 341 -9.04 -44.70 12.89
C GLN A 341 -8.47 -43.45 13.57
N ARG A 342 -7.74 -42.62 12.82
CA ARG A 342 -7.21 -41.34 13.31
C ARG A 342 -8.34 -40.37 13.67
N LEU A 343 -9.37 -40.25 12.83
CA LEU A 343 -10.55 -39.44 13.10
C LEU A 343 -11.31 -39.92 14.33
N ALA A 344 -11.49 -41.22 14.47
CA ALA A 344 -12.14 -41.79 15.68
C ALA A 344 -11.33 -41.52 16.95
N GLN A 345 -9.99 -41.43 16.86
CA GLN A 345 -9.16 -41.05 17.99
C GLN A 345 -9.27 -39.54 18.28
N LEU A 346 -9.27 -38.68 17.25
CA LEU A 346 -9.47 -37.24 17.41
C LEU A 346 -10.83 -36.95 18.08
N ASN A 347 -11.89 -37.62 17.64
CA ASN A 347 -13.22 -37.51 18.26
C ASN A 347 -13.22 -37.95 19.73
N ARG A 348 -12.48 -39.00 20.09
CA ARG A 348 -12.33 -39.42 21.50
C ARG A 348 -11.53 -38.39 22.32
N GLN A 349 -10.48 -37.82 21.75
CA GLN A 349 -9.68 -36.79 22.42
C GLN A 349 -10.51 -35.57 22.80
N PHE A 350 -11.44 -35.18 21.96
CA PHE A 350 -12.27 -33.99 22.14
C PHE A 350 -13.72 -34.32 22.55
N ALA A 351 -13.98 -35.56 22.98
CA ALA A 351 -15.35 -36.01 23.35
C ALA A 351 -16.02 -35.20 24.47
N GLN A 352 -15.23 -34.52 25.30
CA GLN A 352 -15.70 -33.67 26.40
C GLN A 352 -15.94 -32.20 26.00
N LEU A 353 -15.58 -31.82 24.75
CA LEU A 353 -15.76 -30.47 24.28
C LEU A 353 -17.14 -30.31 23.65
N GLU A 354 -17.81 -29.19 23.96
CA GLU A 354 -19.07 -28.82 23.36
C GLU A 354 -18.84 -28.09 22.03
N PRO A 355 -19.26 -28.65 20.88
CA PRO A 355 -19.00 -28.01 19.57
C PRO A 355 -19.59 -26.60 19.46
N ALA A 356 -20.69 -26.31 20.19
CA ALA A 356 -21.32 -25.01 20.22
C ALA A 356 -20.39 -23.91 20.77
N ASP A 357 -19.47 -24.24 21.70
CA ASP A 357 -18.51 -23.31 22.25
C ASP A 357 -17.51 -22.79 21.21
N PHE A 358 -17.26 -23.57 20.18
CA PHE A 358 -16.28 -23.27 19.12
C PHE A 358 -16.94 -22.74 17.84
N THR A 359 -18.24 -22.40 17.91
CA THR A 359 -18.98 -21.89 16.75
C THR A 359 -18.77 -20.38 16.61
N ARG A 360 -18.32 -19.94 15.42
CA ARG A 360 -18.15 -18.52 15.05
C ARG A 360 -19.30 -18.04 14.20
N ARG A 361 -19.70 -16.80 14.41
CA ARG A 361 -20.63 -16.03 13.57
C ARG A 361 -19.86 -15.02 12.76
N TYR A 362 -20.49 -14.51 11.71
CA TYR A 362 -19.91 -13.51 10.81
C TYR A 362 -20.94 -12.42 10.54
N THR A 363 -20.46 -11.21 10.35
CA THR A 363 -21.32 -10.04 10.15
C THR A 363 -21.13 -9.49 8.75
N ASP A 364 -22.24 -9.25 8.01
CA ASP A 364 -22.20 -8.50 6.76
C ASP A 364 -21.84 -7.04 7.05
N ARG A 365 -20.65 -6.64 6.58
CA ARG A 365 -20.08 -5.28 6.71
C ARG A 365 -19.90 -4.62 5.35
N SER A 366 -20.57 -5.11 4.31
CA SER A 366 -20.41 -4.60 2.93
C SER A 366 -20.99 -3.19 2.75
N LYS A 367 -21.96 -2.82 3.58
CA LYS A 367 -22.61 -1.50 3.48
C LYS A 367 -21.60 -0.35 3.66
N GLY A 368 -21.47 0.48 2.64
CA GLY A 368 -20.55 1.62 2.61
C GLY A 368 -19.15 1.29 2.08
N ASN A 369 -18.89 0.03 1.69
CA ASN A 369 -17.65 -0.40 1.08
C ASN A 369 -17.79 -0.67 -0.44
N GLU A 370 -18.92 -0.29 -1.02
CA GLU A 370 -19.19 -0.47 -2.44
C GLU A 370 -18.22 0.36 -3.29
N ILE A 371 -17.54 -0.29 -4.22
CA ILE A 371 -16.68 0.37 -5.21
C ILE A 371 -17.52 0.59 -6.47
N ARG A 372 -17.81 1.84 -6.78
CA ARG A 372 -18.60 2.19 -7.96
C ARG A 372 -17.71 2.24 -9.19
N VAL A 373 -17.93 1.33 -10.13
CA VAL A 373 -17.27 1.35 -11.43
C VAL A 373 -17.99 2.36 -12.32
N PRO A 374 -17.30 3.41 -12.83
CA PRO A 374 -17.93 4.39 -13.73
C PRO A 374 -18.28 3.77 -15.07
N GLU A 375 -19.41 4.15 -15.66
CA GLU A 375 -19.86 3.67 -16.96
C GLU A 375 -20.30 4.84 -17.87
N GLY A 376 -20.37 4.60 -19.17
CA GLY A 376 -20.87 5.57 -20.14
C GLY A 376 -20.23 6.95 -20.01
N GLN A 377 -21.04 7.99 -19.80
CA GLN A 377 -20.58 9.39 -19.70
C GLN A 377 -19.66 9.64 -18.51
N GLU A 378 -19.84 8.95 -17.38
CA GLU A 378 -18.98 9.09 -16.20
C GLU A 378 -17.56 8.61 -16.51
N LEU A 379 -17.43 7.47 -17.16
CA LEU A 379 -16.15 6.91 -17.59
C LEU A 379 -15.46 7.80 -18.62
N GLU A 380 -16.22 8.32 -19.61
CA GLU A 380 -15.71 9.26 -20.61
C GLU A 380 -15.16 10.54 -19.96
N ALA A 381 -15.84 11.08 -18.95
CA ALA A 381 -15.38 12.26 -18.22
C ALA A 381 -14.04 12.01 -17.53
N VAL A 382 -13.85 10.82 -16.90
CA VAL A 382 -12.56 10.48 -16.25
C VAL A 382 -11.46 10.26 -17.29
N TYR A 383 -11.74 9.57 -18.41
CA TYR A 383 -10.74 9.39 -19.47
C TYR A 383 -10.34 10.71 -20.13
N SER A 384 -11.27 11.64 -20.27
CA SER A 384 -10.96 12.99 -20.76
C SER A 384 -10.00 13.72 -19.83
N ARG A 385 -10.21 13.65 -18.51
CA ARG A 385 -9.30 14.20 -17.50
C ARG A 385 -7.92 13.56 -17.55
N LEU A 386 -7.83 12.26 -17.83
CA LEU A 386 -6.58 11.51 -18.01
C LEU A 386 -5.92 11.73 -19.38
N ASN A 387 -6.50 12.56 -20.26
CA ASN A 387 -6.08 12.77 -21.64
C ASN A 387 -5.99 11.46 -22.45
N LYS A 388 -6.93 10.52 -22.21
CA LYS A 388 -7.04 9.22 -22.90
C LYS A 388 -8.18 9.26 -23.92
N GLN A 389 -7.85 9.77 -25.12
CA GLN A 389 -8.84 10.03 -26.16
C GLN A 389 -9.19 8.79 -27.00
N THR A 390 -8.21 7.91 -27.23
CA THR A 390 -8.38 6.76 -28.12
C THR A 390 -8.56 5.45 -27.33
N ALA A 391 -9.12 4.43 -27.98
CA ALA A 391 -9.20 3.09 -27.39
C ALA A 391 -7.80 2.52 -27.04
N MET A 392 -6.77 2.88 -27.83
CA MET A 392 -5.39 2.47 -27.57
C MET A 392 -4.86 3.11 -26.29
N ASP A 393 -5.11 4.41 -26.05
CA ASP A 393 -4.70 5.09 -24.82
C ASP A 393 -5.33 4.47 -23.58
N ARG A 394 -6.59 4.02 -23.71
CA ARG A 394 -7.38 3.40 -22.63
C ARG A 394 -6.97 1.97 -22.32
N ALA A 395 -6.27 1.30 -23.24
CA ALA A 395 -5.81 -0.08 -23.12
C ALA A 395 -4.28 -0.21 -22.95
N ILE A 396 -3.57 0.87 -22.58
CA ILE A 396 -2.13 0.83 -22.35
C ILE A 396 -1.76 -0.10 -21.17
N ASP A 397 -2.55 -0.08 -20.12
CA ASP A 397 -2.46 -0.93 -18.91
C ASP A 397 -1.02 -1.15 -18.40
N CYS A 398 -0.23 -0.06 -18.37
CA CYS A 398 1.21 -0.10 -18.04
C CYS A 398 1.49 -0.33 -16.53
N SER A 399 0.47 -0.28 -15.69
CA SER A 399 0.49 -0.47 -14.23
C SER A 399 1.41 0.48 -13.43
N ALA A 400 2.00 1.51 -14.03
CA ALA A 400 2.91 2.45 -13.35
C ALA A 400 2.21 3.26 -12.24
N CYS A 401 0.90 3.47 -12.33
CA CYS A 401 0.07 4.08 -11.30
C CYS A 401 -0.29 3.14 -10.14
N GLY A 402 0.16 1.88 -10.20
CA GLY A 402 -0.15 0.84 -9.22
C GLY A 402 -1.39 0.01 -9.55
N TYR A 403 -2.28 0.47 -10.44
CA TYR A 403 -3.47 -0.30 -10.85
C TYR A 403 -3.16 -1.22 -12.03
N LYS A 404 -3.88 -2.35 -12.14
CA LYS A 404 -3.67 -3.35 -13.19
C LYS A 404 -4.07 -2.82 -14.57
N THR A 405 -5.19 -2.10 -14.63
CA THR A 405 -5.77 -1.57 -15.88
C THR A 405 -6.00 -0.07 -15.81
N CYS A 406 -6.11 0.57 -16.96
CA CYS A 406 -6.52 1.97 -17.06
C CYS A 406 -7.96 2.18 -16.57
N LEU A 407 -8.81 1.16 -16.63
CA LEU A 407 -10.16 1.18 -16.06
C LEU A 407 -10.12 1.19 -14.53
N ASP A 408 -9.24 0.39 -13.91
CA ASP A 408 -9.06 0.41 -12.45
C ASP A 408 -8.60 1.79 -11.96
N MET A 409 -7.65 2.41 -12.69
CA MET A 409 -7.21 3.78 -12.41
C MET A 409 -8.36 4.78 -12.55
N ALA A 410 -9.16 4.68 -13.62
CA ALA A 410 -10.34 5.53 -13.82
C ALA A 410 -11.37 5.32 -12.69
N THR A 411 -11.58 4.08 -12.28
CA THR A 411 -12.44 3.74 -11.15
C THR A 411 -11.94 4.34 -9.84
N ALA A 412 -10.63 4.29 -9.57
CA ALA A 412 -10.04 4.90 -8.38
C ALA A 412 -10.19 6.43 -8.36
N ILE A 413 -9.99 7.10 -9.49
CA ILE A 413 -10.21 8.56 -9.63
C ILE A 413 -11.69 8.88 -9.41
N TYR A 414 -12.60 8.10 -10.00
CA TYR A 414 -14.05 8.31 -9.85
C TYR A 414 -14.51 8.19 -8.39
N ASN A 415 -13.91 7.25 -7.62
CA ASN A 415 -14.17 7.08 -6.20
C ASN A 415 -13.36 8.02 -5.29
N GLY A 416 -12.61 8.98 -5.85
CA GLY A 416 -11.85 9.98 -5.10
C GLY A 416 -10.60 9.44 -4.38
N CYS A 417 -10.12 8.27 -4.79
CA CYS A 417 -8.97 7.60 -4.14
C CYS A 417 -7.64 7.88 -4.84
N ASN A 418 -7.68 8.50 -6.03
CA ASN A 418 -6.49 8.87 -6.79
C ASN A 418 -6.76 10.10 -7.66
N SER A 419 -5.72 10.61 -8.32
CA SER A 419 -5.79 11.74 -9.24
C SER A 419 -5.01 11.44 -10.53
N GLU A 420 -5.21 12.27 -11.55
CA GLU A 420 -4.56 12.17 -12.85
C GLU A 420 -3.03 12.19 -12.72
N ASN A 421 -2.51 12.89 -11.73
CA ASN A 421 -1.08 13.04 -11.44
C ASN A 421 -0.36 11.74 -11.06
N SER A 422 -1.08 10.66 -10.82
CA SER A 422 -0.49 9.32 -10.64
C SER A 422 -0.34 8.55 -11.97
N CYS A 423 -0.90 9.05 -13.07
CA CYS A 423 -0.78 8.42 -14.39
C CYS A 423 0.48 8.92 -15.12
N ILE A 424 1.45 8.03 -15.34
CA ILE A 424 2.72 8.40 -16.03
C ILE A 424 2.49 8.95 -17.44
N HIS A 425 1.49 8.43 -18.17
CA HIS A 425 1.15 8.92 -19.51
C HIS A 425 0.55 10.32 -19.46
N PHE A 426 -0.29 10.62 -18.47
CA PHE A 426 -0.82 11.96 -18.26
C PHE A 426 0.30 12.96 -17.95
N ILE A 427 1.17 12.63 -16.98
CA ILE A 427 2.31 13.48 -16.60
C ILE A 427 3.25 13.72 -17.80
N LYS A 428 3.53 12.67 -18.58
CA LYS A 428 4.39 12.78 -19.77
C LYS A 428 3.78 13.71 -20.80
N ASN A 429 2.49 13.56 -21.13
CA ASN A 429 1.79 14.40 -22.09
C ASN A 429 1.77 15.87 -21.64
N GLU A 430 1.45 16.13 -20.38
CA GLU A 430 1.52 17.49 -19.81
C GLU A 430 2.93 18.10 -19.89
N ALA A 431 3.95 17.31 -19.57
CA ALA A 431 5.34 17.78 -19.65
C ALA A 431 5.73 18.10 -21.11
N GLU A 432 5.34 17.28 -22.07
CA GLU A 432 5.57 17.53 -23.51
C GLU A 432 4.82 18.77 -24.01
N GLU A 433 3.58 18.97 -23.57
CA GLU A 433 2.81 20.18 -23.90
C GLU A 433 3.43 21.44 -23.33
N ARG A 434 3.81 21.40 -22.05
CA ARG A 434 4.54 22.52 -21.41
C ARG A 434 5.87 22.79 -22.07
N GLY A 435 6.61 21.74 -22.47
CA GLY A 435 7.85 21.84 -23.20
C GLY A 435 7.66 22.52 -24.58
N ARG A 436 6.65 22.12 -25.35
CA ARG A 436 6.31 22.75 -26.64
C ARG A 436 5.90 24.22 -26.47
N ALA A 437 5.07 24.52 -25.47
CA ALA A 437 4.66 25.89 -25.17
C ALA A 437 5.85 26.76 -24.75
N ALA A 438 6.76 26.25 -23.92
CA ALA A 438 7.98 26.94 -23.51
C ALA A 438 8.92 27.19 -24.70
N GLN A 439 9.06 26.22 -25.59
CA GLN A 439 9.86 26.36 -26.81
C GLN A 439 9.27 27.42 -27.74
N ALA A 440 7.97 27.39 -27.98
CA ALA A 440 7.28 28.39 -28.80
C ALA A 440 7.44 29.82 -28.22
N ALA A 441 7.30 29.97 -26.90
CA ALA A 441 7.54 31.25 -26.23
C ALA A 441 8.99 31.71 -26.32
N ALA A 442 9.97 30.79 -26.26
CA ALA A 442 11.37 31.11 -26.42
C ALA A 442 11.69 31.55 -27.87
N GLU A 443 11.11 30.88 -28.88
CA GLU A 443 11.26 31.25 -30.28
C GLU A 443 10.64 32.64 -30.57
N GLU A 444 9.47 32.92 -30.02
CA GLU A 444 8.82 34.25 -30.11
C GLU A 444 9.68 35.33 -29.44
N SER A 445 10.20 35.08 -28.26
CA SER A 445 11.11 35.99 -27.54
C SER A 445 12.40 36.23 -28.32
N GLN A 446 12.95 35.19 -28.96
CA GLN A 446 14.16 35.33 -29.79
C GLN A 446 13.89 36.19 -31.03
N GLN A 447 12.76 36.01 -31.72
CA GLN A 447 12.36 36.85 -32.84
C GLN A 447 12.18 38.30 -32.42
N ALA A 448 11.51 38.54 -31.28
CA ALA A 448 11.36 39.89 -30.73
C ALA A 448 12.75 40.54 -30.43
N ASN A 449 13.68 39.80 -29.84
CA ASN A 449 15.03 40.28 -29.57
C ASN A 449 15.80 40.64 -30.85
N VAL A 450 15.68 39.84 -31.92
CA VAL A 450 16.29 40.15 -33.22
C VAL A 450 15.74 41.45 -33.79
N GLU A 451 14.42 41.65 -33.72
CA GLU A 451 13.79 42.90 -34.20
C GLU A 451 14.14 44.11 -33.33
N ILE A 452 14.26 43.93 -32.00
CA ILE A 452 14.76 45.00 -31.12
C ILE A 452 16.21 45.37 -31.48
N GLN A 453 17.08 44.39 -31.74
CA GLN A 453 18.45 44.65 -32.14
C GLN A 453 18.49 45.40 -33.46
N ARG A 454 17.74 44.97 -34.48
CA ARG A 454 17.62 45.67 -35.76
C ARG A 454 17.19 47.12 -35.60
N ARG A 455 16.19 47.40 -34.74
CA ARG A 455 15.73 48.76 -34.44
C ARG A 455 16.79 49.59 -33.69
N SER A 456 17.52 48.96 -32.77
CA SER A 456 18.61 49.56 -32.02
C SER A 456 19.77 49.98 -32.96
N ASP A 457 20.13 49.12 -33.88
CA ASP A 457 21.19 49.39 -34.86
C ASP A 457 20.79 50.56 -35.82
N LEU A 458 19.50 50.61 -36.19
CA LEU A 458 18.98 51.71 -37.00
C LEU A 458 19.01 53.05 -36.22
N ILE A 459 18.61 53.05 -34.94
CA ILE A 459 18.68 54.22 -34.07
C ILE A 459 20.15 54.67 -33.89
N ALA A 460 21.08 53.76 -33.70
CA ALA A 460 22.48 54.08 -33.59
C ALA A 460 23.01 54.78 -34.86
N GLY A 461 22.64 54.26 -36.04
CA GLY A 461 22.97 54.92 -37.31
C GLY A 461 22.41 56.33 -37.46
N ILE A 462 21.17 56.58 -37.00
CA ILE A 462 20.55 57.91 -36.99
C ILE A 462 21.33 58.84 -36.03
N ILE A 463 21.69 58.34 -34.85
CA ILE A 463 22.49 59.13 -33.87
C ILE A 463 23.86 59.50 -34.43
N GLU A 464 24.55 58.57 -35.11
CA GLU A 464 25.83 58.86 -35.76
C GLU A 464 25.64 59.93 -36.86
N GLY A 465 24.62 59.82 -37.70
CA GLY A 465 24.28 60.85 -38.68
C GLY A 465 24.06 62.24 -38.05
N LEU A 466 23.23 62.29 -36.99
CA LEU A 466 22.99 63.53 -36.24
C LEU A 466 24.29 64.13 -35.66
N ASN A 467 25.16 63.30 -35.11
CA ASN A 467 26.46 63.77 -34.61
C ASN A 467 27.35 64.38 -35.71
N SER A 468 27.36 63.75 -36.91
CA SER A 468 28.04 64.30 -38.06
C SER A 468 27.48 65.66 -38.45
N ASP A 469 26.14 65.76 -38.52
CA ASP A 469 25.44 67.00 -38.85
C ASP A 469 25.72 68.12 -37.82
N PHE A 470 25.77 67.75 -36.52
CA PHE A 470 26.18 68.70 -35.46
C PHE A 470 27.60 69.18 -35.60
N GLN A 471 28.56 68.30 -36.01
CA GLN A 471 29.91 68.70 -36.26
C GLN A 471 30.04 69.67 -37.46
N GLU A 472 29.23 69.39 -38.52
CA GLU A 472 29.19 70.32 -39.66
C GLU A 472 28.57 71.67 -39.26
N LEU A 473 27.55 71.67 -38.43
CA LEU A 473 26.93 72.88 -37.87
C LEU A 473 27.93 73.67 -37.02
N ASP A 474 28.65 72.97 -36.12
CA ASP A 474 29.72 73.62 -35.28
C ASP A 474 30.80 74.24 -36.13
N SER A 475 31.21 73.55 -37.18
CA SER A 475 32.14 74.07 -38.16
C SER A 475 31.65 75.32 -38.90
N ALA A 476 30.36 75.27 -39.33
CA ALA A 476 29.71 76.41 -39.97
C ALA A 476 29.58 77.63 -39.02
N ILE A 477 29.19 77.39 -37.75
CA ILE A 477 29.17 78.45 -36.73
C ILE A 477 30.58 79.02 -36.46
N GLY A 478 31.60 78.18 -36.41
CA GLY A 478 32.97 78.59 -36.27
C GLY A 478 33.44 79.49 -37.44
N GLN A 479 33.05 79.13 -38.66
CA GLN A 479 33.32 79.95 -39.86
C GLN A 479 32.59 81.33 -39.81
N MET A 480 31.31 81.28 -39.34
CA MET A 480 30.55 82.54 -39.13
C MET A 480 31.20 83.43 -38.07
N ALA A 481 31.66 82.84 -36.95
CA ALA A 481 32.36 83.62 -35.90
C ALA A 481 33.65 84.23 -36.38
N ALA A 482 34.44 83.53 -37.21
CA ALA A 482 35.66 84.04 -37.83
C ALA A 482 35.36 85.11 -38.86
N GLY A 483 34.27 85.03 -39.60
CA GLY A 483 33.85 86.06 -40.59
C GLY A 483 33.40 87.38 -39.99
N ASN A 484 32.93 87.41 -38.77
CA ASN A 484 32.53 88.61 -38.03
C ASN A 484 33.73 89.52 -37.66
N SER A 485 34.92 89.06 -37.85
CA SER A 485 36.14 89.91 -37.54
C SER A 485 36.73 90.66 -38.77
N SER A 486 36.10 90.54 -39.92
CA SER A 486 36.60 91.18 -41.15
C SER A 486 35.48 91.85 -41.93
N ASN A 487 35.53 93.14 -42.08
CA ASN A 487 34.51 94.12 -42.58
C ASN A 487 33.81 93.84 -43.91
N ALA A 488 32.55 94.15 -43.97
CA ALA A 488 31.70 94.68 -45.05
C ALA A 488 31.58 93.98 -46.41
N SER A 489 32.40 93.08 -46.81
CA SER A 489 32.16 92.25 -48.02
C SER A 489 31.48 90.87 -47.75
N GLU A 490 31.14 90.66 -46.52
CA GLU A 490 30.65 89.36 -45.96
C GLU A 490 29.17 89.19 -45.86
N SER A 491 28.39 90.22 -46.22
CA SER A 491 26.95 90.08 -46.15
C SER A 491 26.37 89.01 -47.03
N THR A 492 27.03 88.68 -48.12
CA THR A 492 26.64 87.64 -49.05
C THR A 492 27.02 86.26 -48.47
N ALA A 493 28.18 86.10 -47.83
CA ALA A 493 28.65 84.87 -47.20
C ALA A 493 27.78 84.52 -45.98
N ILE A 494 27.36 85.49 -45.20
CA ILE A 494 26.44 85.31 -44.09
C ILE A 494 25.06 84.82 -44.57
N THR A 495 24.62 85.34 -45.71
CA THR A 495 23.31 84.95 -46.28
C THR A 495 23.36 83.46 -46.78
N ASP A 496 24.49 83.09 -47.43
CA ASP A 496 24.72 81.70 -47.88
C ASP A 496 24.88 80.75 -46.69
N ALA A 497 25.56 81.14 -45.62
CA ALA A 497 25.71 80.37 -44.40
C ALA A 497 24.36 80.21 -43.67
N MET A 498 23.56 81.28 -43.62
CA MET A 498 22.18 81.22 -43.06
C MET A 498 21.30 80.34 -43.90
N THR A 499 21.44 80.30 -45.22
CA THR A 499 20.70 79.42 -46.11
C THR A 499 21.09 77.93 -45.84
N GLY A 500 22.38 77.68 -45.65
CA GLY A 500 22.88 76.34 -45.28
C GLY A 500 22.38 75.86 -43.92
N VAL A 501 22.36 76.76 -42.90
CA VAL A 501 21.80 76.46 -41.58
C VAL A 501 20.28 76.15 -41.65
N THR A 502 19.54 76.91 -42.50
CA THR A 502 18.10 76.68 -42.66
C THR A 502 17.82 75.31 -43.31
N GLY A 503 18.61 74.94 -44.33
CA GLY A 503 18.51 73.60 -44.95
C GLY A 503 18.79 72.48 -43.95
N PHE A 504 19.87 72.62 -43.16
CA PHE A 504 20.22 71.67 -42.12
C PHE A 504 19.15 71.50 -41.02
N CYS A 505 18.56 72.57 -40.54
CA CYS A 505 17.46 72.52 -39.59
C CYS A 505 16.22 71.82 -40.15
N GLN A 506 16.00 71.87 -41.47
CA GLN A 506 14.88 71.23 -42.14
C GLN A 506 15.14 69.72 -42.29
N GLU A 507 16.38 69.29 -42.58
CA GLU A 507 16.78 67.88 -42.59
C GLU A 507 16.78 67.27 -41.18
N MET A 508 17.25 67.97 -40.16
CA MET A 508 17.12 67.57 -38.77
C MET A 508 15.66 67.38 -38.34
N LYS A 509 14.78 68.29 -38.71
CA LYS A 509 13.35 68.15 -38.41
C LYS A 509 12.76 66.91 -39.04
N GLN A 510 13.07 66.59 -40.30
CA GLN A 510 12.60 65.36 -40.97
C GLN A 510 13.18 64.08 -40.29
N SER A 511 14.45 64.12 -39.85
CA SER A 511 15.03 63.01 -39.11
C SER A 511 14.36 62.81 -37.74
N PHE A 512 14.02 63.87 -37.02
CA PHE A 512 13.26 63.77 -35.74
C PHE A 512 11.80 63.35 -35.93
N GLU A 513 11.16 63.74 -37.04
CA GLU A 513 9.79 63.31 -37.36
C GLU A 513 9.70 61.83 -37.72
N ALA A 514 10.81 61.19 -38.18
CA ALA A 514 10.91 59.76 -38.48
C ALA A 514 11.15 58.89 -37.24
N ILE A 515 11.62 59.45 -36.10
CA ILE A 515 11.88 58.69 -34.87
C ILE A 515 10.60 58.09 -34.26
N PRO A 516 9.44 58.74 -34.16
CA PRO A 516 8.21 58.17 -33.65
C PRO A 516 7.68 56.94 -34.42
N GLU A 517 7.93 56.90 -35.76
CA GLU A 517 7.51 55.77 -36.60
C GLU A 517 8.38 54.51 -36.40
N LEU A 518 9.59 54.68 -35.81
CA LEU A 518 10.50 53.58 -35.48
C LEU A 518 10.31 53.04 -34.08
N LEU A 519 9.56 53.76 -33.23
CA LEU A 519 9.20 53.36 -31.86
C LEU A 519 7.71 52.99 -31.85
N ASP A 520 7.38 51.74 -32.16
CA ASP A 520 6.02 51.21 -32.10
C ASP A 520 5.50 51.29 -30.65
N PRO A 521 4.40 52.00 -30.41
CA PRO A 521 3.83 52.16 -29.05
C PRO A 521 3.20 50.87 -28.49
N ASP A 522 3.08 49.80 -29.31
CA ASP A 522 2.42 48.53 -28.91
C ASP A 522 3.38 47.41 -28.49
N LEU A 523 4.68 47.68 -28.30
CA LEU A 523 5.57 46.70 -27.72
C LEU A 523 5.33 46.59 -26.19
N PRO A 524 4.96 45.41 -25.67
CA PRO A 524 4.74 45.24 -24.25
C PRO A 524 6.02 45.52 -23.46
N GLN A 525 5.95 46.42 -22.48
CA GLN A 525 6.96 46.59 -21.46
C GLN A 525 7.05 45.27 -20.64
N GLN A 526 8.15 44.59 -20.69
CA GLN A 526 8.52 43.58 -19.67
C GLN A 526 9.38 44.26 -18.61
#